data_7ccddc7a0635c9de2d65e403383c2e86
#
_entry.id   7ccddc7a0635c9de2d65e403383c2e86
#
_cell.length_a   1.000
_cell.length_b   1.000
_cell.length_c   1.000
_cell.angle_alpha   90.00
_cell.angle_beta   90.00
_cell.angle_gamma   90.00
#
_symmetry.space_group_name_H-M   'P 1'
#
loop_
_entity.id
_entity.type
_entity.pdbx_description
1 polymer ?
#
loop_
_entity_poly.entity_id
_entity_poly.type
_entity_poly.pdbx_seq_one_letter_code
_entity_poly.pdbx_strand_id
1 'polypeptide(L)'
;MQWFPWLTPYYKQLIAQHQAQQAHPAQILYAHEGMGAEALVWGLARWLLCENPQGHKACGHCHGCQLMLANNHPDWYPIAAEKGKQIIGIDVIRETCEKVWHSPQQGGARVVWIDGAQRLSESAVNALLKTVEEPPANCWFLFTTSQLSQLPATLRSRCVVTPILVPKESQGLAWLARESQLPEQTVLTALRLSGGAPAQALELINAPRWQKRSQLAAGLRTALPQRPMQLLPILVDDPSAEKIYWLMAFLVDALKLQRGGQMWLTHVDEFETSRYVSNLMDEYRLQQMIARCRDCHTLLTHTPQVNTELVISDVLLAWETLLDN
;
A
#
# COMPACT_ATOMS: atom_id res chain seq x y z
N MET A 1 -8.09 -10.32 12.26
CA MET A 1 -7.02 -9.58 11.56
C MET A 1 -5.81 -10.50 11.47
N GLN A 2 -5.22 -10.67 10.29
CA GLN A 2 -4.10 -11.59 10.06
C GLN A 2 -2.79 -10.91 10.47
N TRP A 3 -1.92 -11.63 11.21
CA TRP A 3 -0.59 -11.17 11.57
C TRP A 3 0.45 -11.59 10.54
N PHE A 4 1.37 -10.68 10.21
CA PHE A 4 2.43 -10.95 9.25
C PHE A 4 3.81 -11.04 9.95
N PRO A 5 4.67 -12.02 9.61
CA PRO A 5 5.93 -12.25 10.30
C PRO A 5 6.89 -11.06 10.29
N TRP A 6 6.90 -10.27 9.21
CA TRP A 6 7.76 -9.08 9.07
C TRP A 6 7.38 -7.92 10.00
N LEU A 7 6.17 -7.93 10.59
CA LEU A 7 5.74 -6.92 11.56
C LEU A 7 6.33 -7.15 12.95
N THR A 8 6.78 -8.37 13.25
CA THR A 8 7.22 -8.75 14.60
C THR A 8 8.37 -7.88 15.14
N PRO A 9 9.41 -7.51 14.36
CA PRO A 9 10.47 -6.62 14.84
C PRO A 9 9.93 -5.24 15.22
N TYR A 10 9.08 -4.64 14.37
CA TYR A 10 8.46 -3.33 14.63
C TYR A 10 7.58 -3.35 15.87
N TYR A 11 6.77 -4.40 15.99
CA TYR A 11 5.90 -4.59 17.17
C TYR A 11 6.69 -4.64 18.48
N LYS A 12 7.78 -5.44 18.50
CA LYS A 12 8.64 -5.53 19.68
C LYS A 12 9.32 -4.21 20.01
N GLN A 13 9.78 -3.49 18.98
CA GLN A 13 10.41 -2.17 19.14
C GLN A 13 9.43 -1.17 19.73
N LEU A 14 8.21 -1.08 19.19
CA LEU A 14 7.19 -0.15 19.70
C LEU A 14 6.83 -0.45 21.15
N ILE A 15 6.60 -1.71 21.50
CA ILE A 15 6.32 -2.09 22.89
C ILE A 15 7.49 -1.77 23.83
N ALA A 16 8.72 -2.03 23.41
CA ALA A 16 9.89 -1.71 24.20
C ALA A 16 9.99 -0.21 24.50
N GLN A 17 9.65 0.66 23.55
CA GLN A 17 9.57 2.11 23.76
C GLN A 17 8.50 2.48 24.81
N HIS A 18 7.33 1.84 24.78
CA HIS A 18 6.28 2.05 25.78
C HIS A 18 6.71 1.57 27.17
N GLN A 19 7.34 0.39 27.27
CA GLN A 19 7.85 -0.15 28.53
C GLN A 19 8.94 0.74 29.15
N ALA A 20 9.78 1.34 28.28
CA ALA A 20 10.82 2.27 28.71
C ALA A 20 10.28 3.70 29.00
N GLN A 21 8.99 3.94 28.84
CA GLN A 21 8.36 5.27 28.94
C GLN A 21 8.97 6.31 27.98
N GLN A 22 9.47 5.85 26.84
CA GLN A 22 10.08 6.66 25.77
C GLN A 22 9.22 6.73 24.52
N ALA A 23 8.03 6.12 24.53
CA ALA A 23 7.14 6.16 23.40
C ALA A 23 6.58 7.57 23.20
N HIS A 24 6.64 8.05 21.95
CA HIS A 24 5.98 9.30 21.59
C HIS A 24 4.47 9.10 21.52
N PRO A 25 3.64 10.01 22.06
CA PRO A 25 2.19 9.84 22.09
C PRO A 25 1.53 9.87 20.71
N ALA A 26 2.20 10.43 19.70
CA ALA A 26 1.72 10.48 18.33
C ALA A 26 2.73 9.81 17.38
N GLN A 27 2.30 8.74 16.70
CA GLN A 27 3.15 7.92 15.82
C GLN A 27 2.50 7.73 14.45
N ILE A 28 3.28 7.93 13.39
CA ILE A 28 2.90 7.63 12.02
C ILE A 28 3.58 6.34 11.59
N LEU A 29 2.80 5.30 11.33
CA LEU A 29 3.25 4.05 10.74
C LEU A 29 3.13 4.18 9.22
N TYR A 30 4.25 4.40 8.57
CA TYR A 30 4.33 4.55 7.12
C TYR A 30 4.65 3.21 6.47
N ALA A 31 3.74 2.69 5.66
CA ALA A 31 3.88 1.40 5.01
C ALA A 31 3.25 1.41 3.62
N HIS A 32 3.83 0.66 2.68
CA HIS A 32 3.13 0.33 1.44
C HIS A 32 1.86 -0.50 1.74
N GLU A 33 0.88 -0.40 0.86
CA GLU A 33 -0.32 -1.25 0.92
C GLU A 33 0.08 -2.73 0.94
N GLY A 34 -0.67 -3.55 1.67
CA GLY A 34 -0.35 -4.98 1.83
C GLY A 34 0.82 -5.28 2.78
N MET A 35 1.34 -4.30 3.51
CA MET A 35 2.35 -4.53 4.54
C MET A 35 1.76 -4.86 5.91
N GLY A 36 0.45 -4.63 6.11
CA GLY A 36 -0.28 -4.97 7.33
C GLY A 36 -0.06 -3.97 8.47
N ALA A 37 0.10 -2.68 8.16
CA ALA A 37 0.21 -1.63 9.18
C ALA A 37 -0.97 -1.65 10.16
N GLU A 38 -2.17 -1.97 9.67
CA GLU A 38 -3.39 -2.12 10.45
C GLU A 38 -3.27 -3.23 11.50
N ALA A 39 -2.65 -4.35 11.14
CA ALA A 39 -2.41 -5.45 12.08
C ALA A 39 -1.41 -5.05 13.17
N LEU A 40 -0.41 -4.25 12.81
CA LEU A 40 0.56 -3.70 13.78
C LEU A 40 -0.12 -2.75 14.76
N VAL A 41 -0.95 -1.81 14.27
CA VAL A 41 -1.75 -0.91 15.11
C VAL A 41 -2.67 -1.70 16.02
N TRP A 42 -3.40 -2.66 15.49
CA TRP A 42 -4.29 -3.51 16.27
C TRP A 42 -3.56 -4.27 17.38
N GLY A 43 -2.40 -4.85 17.05
CA GLY A 43 -1.57 -5.54 18.03
C GLY A 43 -1.10 -4.61 19.15
N LEU A 44 -0.60 -3.41 18.79
CA LEU A 44 -0.14 -2.40 19.73
C LEU A 44 -1.29 -1.88 20.61
N ALA A 45 -2.45 -1.56 20.00
CA ALA A 45 -3.64 -1.11 20.72
C ALA A 45 -4.11 -2.15 21.76
N ARG A 46 -4.15 -3.43 21.39
CA ARG A 46 -4.48 -4.52 22.30
C ARG A 46 -3.51 -4.62 23.48
N TRP A 47 -2.23 -4.32 23.25
CA TRP A 47 -1.25 -4.32 24.33
C TRP A 47 -1.45 -3.11 25.26
N LEU A 48 -1.68 -1.93 24.70
CA LEU A 48 -1.90 -0.67 25.46
C LEU A 48 -3.19 -0.71 26.30
N LEU A 49 -4.25 -1.33 25.78
CA LEU A 49 -5.56 -1.43 26.41
C LEU A 49 -5.72 -2.69 27.29
N CYS A 50 -4.65 -3.50 27.39
CA CYS A 50 -4.64 -4.69 28.23
C CYS A 50 -4.34 -4.29 29.69
N GLU A 51 -5.18 -4.73 30.63
CA GLU A 51 -5.00 -4.47 32.07
C GLU A 51 -3.74 -5.16 32.65
N ASN A 52 -3.34 -6.31 32.08
CA ASN A 52 -2.22 -7.12 32.56
C ASN A 52 -1.35 -7.63 31.40
N PRO A 53 -0.62 -6.73 30.70
CA PRO A 53 0.23 -7.17 29.60
C PRO A 53 1.43 -7.98 30.14
N GLN A 54 1.76 -9.08 29.44
CA GLN A 54 2.86 -9.97 29.78
C GLN A 54 4.00 -9.81 28.77
N GLY A 55 5.03 -9.07 29.13
CA GLY A 55 6.13 -8.74 28.22
C GLY A 55 5.60 -8.05 26.96
N HIS A 56 5.73 -8.70 25.80
CA HIS A 56 5.26 -8.17 24.50
C HIS A 56 3.85 -8.63 24.12
N LYS A 57 3.11 -9.32 25.03
CA LYS A 57 1.81 -9.87 24.69
C LYS A 57 0.71 -9.28 25.57
N ALA A 58 -0.42 -8.92 24.97
CA ALA A 58 -1.65 -8.72 25.71
C ALA A 58 -2.08 -10.05 26.33
N CYS A 59 -2.61 -10.04 27.54
CA CYS A 59 -2.95 -11.30 28.27
C CYS A 59 -4.03 -12.13 27.58
N GLY A 60 -4.93 -11.51 26.80
CA GLY A 60 -5.97 -12.15 26.02
C GLY A 60 -7.25 -12.51 26.78
N HIS A 61 -7.27 -12.38 28.11
CA HIS A 61 -8.39 -12.83 28.96
C HIS A 61 -8.94 -11.74 29.91
N CYS A 62 -8.26 -10.61 30.13
CA CYS A 62 -8.82 -9.51 30.91
C CYS A 62 -10.01 -8.85 30.20
N HIS A 63 -10.77 -8.05 30.90
CA HIS A 63 -11.95 -7.38 30.37
C HIS A 63 -11.62 -6.49 29.16
N GLY A 64 -10.57 -5.68 29.23
CA GLY A 64 -10.08 -4.87 28.10
C GLY A 64 -9.73 -5.72 26.88
N CYS A 65 -9.06 -6.88 27.05
CA CYS A 65 -8.77 -7.79 25.94
C CYS A 65 -10.03 -8.37 25.29
N GLN A 66 -11.03 -8.72 26.08
CA GLN A 66 -12.31 -9.25 25.58
C GLN A 66 -13.08 -8.18 24.80
N LEU A 67 -13.14 -6.95 25.33
CA LEU A 67 -13.76 -5.82 24.65
C LEU A 67 -13.07 -5.50 23.32
N MET A 68 -11.73 -5.56 23.25
CA MET A 68 -10.98 -5.39 22.00
C MET A 68 -11.29 -6.50 20.99
N LEU A 69 -11.38 -7.76 21.43
CA LEU A 69 -11.73 -8.86 20.55
C LEU A 69 -13.17 -8.75 20.01
N ALA A 70 -14.09 -8.22 20.83
CA ALA A 70 -15.46 -7.92 20.42
C ALA A 70 -15.60 -6.62 19.61
N ASN A 71 -14.49 -5.89 19.38
CA ASN A 71 -14.45 -4.58 18.73
C ASN A 71 -15.35 -3.52 19.40
N ASN A 72 -15.50 -3.60 20.74
CA ASN A 72 -16.38 -2.75 21.55
C ASN A 72 -15.65 -2.05 22.71
N HIS A 73 -14.32 -1.94 22.66
CA HIS A 73 -13.59 -1.27 23.74
C HIS A 73 -13.87 0.24 23.72
N PRO A 74 -14.36 0.83 24.81
CA PRO A 74 -14.81 2.23 24.82
C PRO A 74 -13.68 3.25 24.66
N ASP A 75 -12.44 2.86 24.98
CA ASP A 75 -11.25 3.71 24.86
C ASP A 75 -10.42 3.41 23.59
N TRP A 76 -11.00 2.67 22.64
CA TRP A 76 -10.48 2.40 21.30
C TRP A 76 -11.26 3.20 20.26
N TYR A 77 -10.61 4.13 19.58
CA TYR A 77 -11.20 5.05 18.61
C TYR A 77 -10.62 4.82 17.20
N PRO A 78 -11.08 3.79 16.46
CA PRO A 78 -10.68 3.58 15.08
C PRO A 78 -11.43 4.56 14.17
N ILE A 79 -10.69 5.34 13.38
CA ILE A 79 -11.21 6.32 12.43
C ILE A 79 -10.70 5.95 11.05
N ALA A 80 -11.61 5.76 10.11
CA ALA A 80 -11.33 5.56 8.70
C ALA A 80 -12.32 6.35 7.86
N ALA A 81 -12.05 6.51 6.57
CA ALA A 81 -13.02 7.07 5.65
C ALA A 81 -14.28 6.17 5.59
N GLU A 82 -15.44 6.77 5.64
CA GLU A 82 -16.71 6.05 5.53
C GLU A 82 -16.79 5.31 4.19
N LYS A 83 -17.50 4.18 4.19
CA LYS A 83 -17.68 3.38 2.98
C LYS A 83 -18.26 4.23 1.83
N GLY A 84 -17.52 4.29 0.72
CA GLY A 84 -17.86 5.11 -0.44
C GLY A 84 -17.36 6.55 -0.38
N LYS A 85 -16.77 7.01 0.73
CA LYS A 85 -16.08 8.30 0.83
C LYS A 85 -14.56 8.10 0.82
N GLN A 86 -13.87 9.05 0.22
CA GLN A 86 -12.40 9.02 0.17
C GLN A 86 -11.75 9.93 1.23
N ILE A 87 -12.53 10.75 1.90
CA ILE A 87 -12.04 11.81 2.81
C ILE A 87 -12.59 11.56 4.22
N ILE A 88 -11.71 11.75 5.20
CA ILE A 88 -12.05 11.78 6.63
C ILE A 88 -12.37 13.24 6.98
N GLY A 89 -13.62 13.51 7.34
CA GLY A 89 -14.13 14.86 7.63
C GLY A 89 -13.74 15.36 9.03
N ILE A 90 -13.95 16.65 9.25
CA ILE A 90 -13.63 17.34 10.50
C ILE A 90 -14.49 16.87 11.68
N ASP A 91 -15.75 16.50 11.45
CA ASP A 91 -16.71 16.24 12.53
C ASP A 91 -16.33 15.02 13.36
N VAL A 92 -15.95 13.91 12.71
CA VAL A 92 -15.49 12.70 13.40
C VAL A 92 -14.21 12.98 14.20
N ILE A 93 -13.34 13.84 13.71
CA ILE A 93 -12.10 14.23 14.41
C ILE A 93 -12.42 15.08 15.63
N ARG A 94 -13.29 16.08 15.53
CA ARG A 94 -13.71 16.92 16.66
C ARG A 94 -14.37 16.09 17.76
N GLU A 95 -15.30 15.24 17.40
CA GLU A 95 -15.99 14.34 18.33
C GLU A 95 -14.97 13.43 19.07
N THR A 96 -14.00 12.89 18.33
CA THR A 96 -12.97 12.04 18.93
C THR A 96 -12.04 12.85 19.83
N CYS A 97 -11.61 14.04 19.41
CA CYS A 97 -10.79 14.93 20.24
C CYS A 97 -11.52 15.31 21.54
N GLU A 98 -12.81 15.55 21.51
CA GLU A 98 -13.61 15.82 22.73
C GLU A 98 -13.63 14.58 23.66
N LYS A 99 -13.90 13.39 23.09
CA LYS A 99 -13.96 12.13 23.85
C LYS A 99 -12.65 11.79 24.55
N VAL A 100 -11.50 12.02 23.93
CA VAL A 100 -10.20 11.66 24.53
C VAL A 100 -9.80 12.60 25.69
N TRP A 101 -10.46 13.75 25.85
CA TRP A 101 -10.27 14.62 27.01
C TRP A 101 -11.04 14.16 28.25
N HIS A 102 -12.06 13.30 28.10
CA HIS A 102 -12.70 12.67 29.25
C HIS A 102 -11.81 11.58 29.84
N SER A 103 -12.05 11.21 31.10
CA SER A 103 -11.34 10.09 31.73
C SER A 103 -11.58 8.79 30.98
N PRO A 104 -10.57 7.91 30.85
CA PRO A 104 -10.75 6.61 30.22
C PRO A 104 -11.80 5.79 30.95
N GLN A 105 -12.70 5.15 30.21
CA GLN A 105 -13.83 4.40 30.80
C GLN A 105 -13.38 3.11 31.47
N GLN A 106 -12.25 2.53 31.04
CA GLN A 106 -11.65 1.34 31.66
C GLN A 106 -10.42 1.69 32.53
N GLY A 107 -10.18 2.97 32.84
CA GLY A 107 -9.12 3.40 33.74
C GLY A 107 -7.68 3.28 33.22
N GLY A 108 -7.50 2.86 31.96
CA GLY A 108 -6.20 2.62 31.35
C GLY A 108 -5.79 3.67 30.30
N ALA A 109 -5.28 3.20 29.18
CA ALA A 109 -4.92 4.03 28.03
C ALA A 109 -6.15 4.35 27.17
N ARG A 110 -6.03 5.40 26.35
CA ARG A 110 -6.91 5.71 25.21
C ARG A 110 -6.09 5.64 23.95
N VAL A 111 -6.62 4.97 22.93
CA VAL A 111 -5.91 4.80 21.66
C VAL A 111 -6.79 5.27 20.53
N VAL A 112 -6.32 6.29 19.81
CA VAL A 112 -6.94 6.79 18.57
C VAL A 112 -6.15 6.23 17.40
N TRP A 113 -6.82 5.56 16.49
CA TRP A 113 -6.23 5.10 15.25
C TRP A 113 -6.87 5.80 14.07
N ILE A 114 -6.07 6.47 13.26
CA ILE A 114 -6.50 7.09 12.01
C ILE A 114 -5.93 6.28 10.86
N ASP A 115 -6.81 5.51 10.22
CA ASP A 115 -6.48 4.66 9.09
C ASP A 115 -6.50 5.45 7.78
N GLY A 116 -5.36 5.43 7.07
CA GLY A 116 -5.20 6.21 5.86
C GLY A 116 -5.17 7.72 6.15
N ALA A 117 -4.24 8.17 6.98
CA ALA A 117 -4.13 9.56 7.40
C ALA A 117 -3.99 10.57 6.25
N GLN A 118 -3.52 10.14 5.06
CA GLN A 118 -3.51 10.95 3.83
C GLN A 118 -4.92 11.34 3.35
N ARG A 119 -5.97 10.69 3.87
CA ARG A 119 -7.39 10.99 3.56
C ARG A 119 -8.01 12.03 4.47
N LEU A 120 -7.27 12.53 5.47
CA LEU A 120 -7.76 13.61 6.31
C LEU A 120 -7.97 14.88 5.49
N SER A 121 -9.13 15.53 5.65
CA SER A 121 -9.32 16.87 5.11
C SER A 121 -8.38 17.87 5.81
N GLU A 122 -8.04 18.97 5.18
CA GLU A 122 -7.21 20.02 5.77
C GLU A 122 -7.80 20.53 7.08
N SER A 123 -9.12 20.72 7.13
CA SER A 123 -9.84 21.14 8.33
C SER A 123 -9.81 20.09 9.45
N ALA A 124 -9.84 18.78 9.09
CA ALA A 124 -9.70 17.69 10.05
C ALA A 124 -8.28 17.65 10.63
N VAL A 125 -7.24 17.82 9.79
CA VAL A 125 -5.86 17.92 10.28
C VAL A 125 -5.73 19.08 11.26
N ASN A 126 -6.21 20.28 10.91
CA ASN A 126 -6.09 21.47 11.78
C ASN A 126 -6.81 21.28 13.13
N ALA A 127 -7.97 20.62 13.14
CA ALA A 127 -8.70 20.31 14.38
C ALA A 127 -7.92 19.33 15.29
N LEU A 128 -7.09 18.45 14.71
CA LEU A 128 -6.32 17.45 15.43
C LEU A 128 -5.02 18.00 16.05
N LEU A 129 -4.40 19.02 15.40
CA LEU A 129 -3.04 19.47 15.75
C LEU A 129 -2.86 19.79 17.23
N LYS A 130 -3.79 20.50 17.85
CA LYS A 130 -3.70 20.88 19.28
C LYS A 130 -3.67 19.65 20.19
N THR A 131 -4.53 18.67 19.93
CA THR A 131 -4.63 17.46 20.74
C THR A 131 -3.43 16.52 20.54
N VAL A 132 -2.85 16.52 19.34
CA VAL A 132 -1.64 15.74 19.04
C VAL A 132 -0.40 16.38 19.67
N GLU A 133 -0.33 17.71 19.74
CA GLU A 133 0.79 18.45 20.36
C GLU A 133 0.81 18.31 21.89
N GLU A 134 -0.38 18.42 22.51
CA GLU A 134 -0.55 18.30 23.96
C GLU A 134 -1.62 17.24 24.27
N PRO A 135 -1.33 15.96 24.07
CA PRO A 135 -2.32 14.90 24.28
C PRO A 135 -2.60 14.71 25.78
N PRO A 136 -3.82 14.34 26.14
CA PRO A 136 -4.13 13.95 27.52
C PRO A 136 -3.24 12.78 27.99
N ALA A 137 -2.99 12.66 29.28
CA ALA A 137 -2.19 11.58 29.86
C ALA A 137 -2.73 10.19 29.39
N ASN A 138 -1.83 9.26 29.05
CA ASN A 138 -2.14 7.93 28.54
C ASN A 138 -3.05 7.92 27.29
N CYS A 139 -2.97 8.95 26.44
CA CYS A 139 -3.64 8.99 25.16
C CYS A 139 -2.63 8.83 24.01
N TRP A 140 -2.89 7.89 23.12
CA TRP A 140 -1.98 7.50 22.04
C TRP A 140 -2.65 7.69 20.70
N PHE A 141 -1.99 8.44 19.81
CA PHE A 141 -2.44 8.66 18.42
C PHE A 141 -1.59 7.82 17.47
N LEU A 142 -2.22 6.89 16.79
CA LEU A 142 -1.59 6.02 15.81
C LEU A 142 -2.14 6.34 14.43
N PHE A 143 -1.29 6.73 13.52
CA PHE A 143 -1.65 7.04 12.14
C PHE A 143 -1.08 5.97 11.22
N THR A 144 -1.87 5.45 10.29
CA THR A 144 -1.36 4.65 9.17
C THR A 144 -1.42 5.46 7.90
N THR A 145 -0.41 5.34 7.04
CA THR A 145 -0.38 5.98 5.72
C THR A 145 0.51 5.20 4.76
N SER A 146 0.10 5.13 3.49
CA SER A 146 0.93 4.65 2.37
C SER A 146 1.61 5.80 1.61
N GLN A 147 1.26 7.06 1.91
CA GLN A 147 1.71 8.24 1.17
C GLN A 147 2.14 9.35 2.13
N LEU A 148 3.32 9.19 2.71
CA LEU A 148 3.85 10.13 3.71
C LEU A 148 3.98 11.56 3.18
N SER A 149 4.27 11.73 1.88
CA SER A 149 4.39 13.05 1.24
C SER A 149 3.07 13.83 1.17
N GLN A 150 1.94 13.15 1.18
CA GLN A 150 0.62 13.79 1.18
C GLN A 150 0.17 14.29 2.56
N LEU A 151 0.83 13.85 3.63
CA LEU A 151 0.54 14.36 4.97
C LEU A 151 1.12 15.77 5.12
N PRO A 152 0.33 16.74 5.65
CA PRO A 152 0.81 18.08 5.93
C PRO A 152 2.04 18.07 6.83
N ALA A 153 3.00 18.96 6.54
CA ALA A 153 4.22 19.10 7.32
C ALA A 153 3.93 19.42 8.80
N THR A 154 2.84 20.15 9.06
CA THR A 154 2.36 20.50 10.41
C THR A 154 1.98 19.28 11.24
N LEU A 155 1.40 18.25 10.65
CA LEU A 155 1.12 16.98 11.34
C LEU A 155 2.39 16.14 11.48
N ARG A 156 3.17 16.02 10.40
CA ARG A 156 4.41 15.23 10.41
C ARG A 156 5.44 15.71 11.46
N SER A 157 5.54 17.02 11.66
CA SER A 157 6.48 17.60 12.63
C SER A 157 6.14 17.31 14.10
N ARG A 158 4.90 16.89 14.39
CA ARG A 158 4.39 16.57 15.72
C ARG A 158 4.29 15.06 15.99
N CYS A 159 4.71 14.24 15.03
CA CYS A 159 4.63 12.79 15.14
C CYS A 159 6.01 12.16 14.93
N VAL A 160 6.24 11.03 15.55
CA VAL A 160 7.37 10.15 15.20
C VAL A 160 6.95 9.26 14.05
N VAL A 161 7.74 9.28 12.96
CA VAL A 161 7.50 8.43 11.78
C VAL A 161 8.27 7.13 11.92
N THR A 162 7.55 6.01 11.86
CA THR A 162 8.12 4.65 11.84
C THR A 162 7.87 4.05 10.45
N PRO A 163 8.88 3.99 9.57
CA PRO A 163 8.74 3.34 8.28
C PRO A 163 8.73 1.82 8.45
N ILE A 164 7.71 1.16 7.90
CA ILE A 164 7.61 -0.30 7.81
C ILE A 164 8.09 -0.70 6.42
N LEU A 165 9.33 -1.16 6.34
CA LEU A 165 9.96 -1.52 5.09
C LEU A 165 9.47 -2.87 4.59
N VAL A 166 9.44 -3.04 3.27
CA VAL A 166 9.17 -4.34 2.65
C VAL A 166 10.20 -5.37 3.12
N PRO A 167 9.80 -6.63 3.36
CA PRO A 167 10.72 -7.68 3.75
C PRO A 167 11.69 -7.99 2.60
N LYS A 168 12.81 -8.64 2.91
CA LYS A 168 13.70 -9.16 1.86
C LYS A 168 12.91 -10.07 0.91
N GLU A 169 13.22 -10.02 -0.39
CA GLU A 169 12.53 -10.82 -1.42
C GLU A 169 12.43 -12.30 -1.03
N SER A 170 13.50 -12.88 -0.48
CA SER A 170 13.50 -14.26 0.00
C SER A 170 12.51 -14.54 1.14
N GLN A 171 12.29 -13.57 2.03
CA GLN A 171 11.30 -13.69 3.11
C GLN A 171 9.88 -13.58 2.60
N GLY A 172 9.63 -12.64 1.66
CA GLY A 172 8.34 -12.48 0.98
C GLY A 172 7.97 -13.73 0.20
N LEU A 173 8.89 -14.29 -0.59
CA LEU A 173 8.72 -15.54 -1.33
C LEU A 173 8.41 -16.72 -0.41
N ALA A 174 9.19 -16.88 0.68
CA ALA A 174 8.99 -17.98 1.62
C ALA A 174 7.61 -17.92 2.31
N TRP A 175 7.09 -16.72 2.56
CA TRP A 175 5.73 -16.55 3.09
C TRP A 175 4.68 -16.86 2.03
N LEU A 176 4.81 -16.30 0.82
CA LEU A 176 3.88 -16.52 -0.28
C LEU A 176 3.81 -17.99 -0.72
N ALA A 177 4.92 -18.72 -0.69
CA ALA A 177 4.97 -20.14 -1.00
C ALA A 177 4.17 -21.01 -0.01
N ARG A 178 3.91 -20.52 1.21
CA ARG A 178 3.05 -21.18 2.19
C ARG A 178 1.57 -20.84 2.01
N GLU A 179 1.29 -19.65 1.52
CA GLU A 179 -0.08 -19.15 1.34
C GLU A 179 -0.66 -19.47 -0.05
N SER A 180 0.20 -19.75 -1.05
CA SER A 180 -0.20 -20.10 -2.41
C SER A 180 0.48 -21.36 -2.90
N GLN A 181 -0.19 -22.12 -3.78
CA GLN A 181 0.35 -23.34 -4.41
C GLN A 181 0.84 -23.09 -5.85
N LEU A 182 1.15 -21.84 -6.18
CA LEU A 182 1.54 -21.44 -7.53
C LEU A 182 3.06 -21.63 -7.75
N PRO A 183 3.49 -21.72 -9.02
CA PRO A 183 4.92 -21.79 -9.38
C PRO A 183 5.70 -20.57 -8.83
N GLU A 184 6.94 -20.79 -8.40
CA GLU A 184 7.80 -19.76 -7.82
C GLU A 184 7.95 -18.54 -8.72
N GLN A 185 8.07 -18.72 -10.03
CA GLN A 185 8.17 -17.61 -11.00
C GLN A 185 6.94 -16.72 -11.00
N THR A 186 5.74 -17.29 -10.91
CA THR A 186 4.48 -16.56 -10.83
C THR A 186 4.39 -15.76 -9.54
N VAL A 187 4.78 -16.39 -8.42
CA VAL A 187 4.80 -15.75 -7.10
C VAL A 187 5.82 -14.62 -7.04
N LEU A 188 7.01 -14.82 -7.61
CA LEU A 188 8.05 -13.81 -7.70
C LEU A 188 7.60 -12.60 -8.55
N THR A 189 6.96 -12.87 -9.68
CA THR A 189 6.38 -11.82 -10.53
C THR A 189 5.36 -10.99 -9.75
N ALA A 190 4.43 -11.63 -9.06
CA ALA A 190 3.43 -10.93 -8.27
C ALA A 190 4.05 -10.10 -7.14
N LEU A 191 5.05 -10.65 -6.45
CA LEU A 191 5.79 -9.94 -5.39
C LEU A 191 6.47 -8.69 -5.94
N ARG A 192 7.14 -8.78 -7.08
CA ARG A 192 7.81 -7.65 -7.73
C ARG A 192 6.83 -6.61 -8.25
N LEU A 193 5.70 -7.02 -8.83
CA LEU A 193 4.62 -6.12 -9.26
C LEU A 193 3.96 -5.40 -8.09
N SER A 194 3.94 -6.02 -6.90
CA SER A 194 3.41 -5.41 -5.68
C SER A 194 4.47 -4.65 -4.88
N GLY A 195 5.58 -4.22 -5.52
CA GLY A 195 6.63 -3.44 -4.86
C GLY A 195 7.32 -4.17 -3.70
N GLY A 196 7.26 -5.50 -3.66
CA GLY A 196 7.82 -6.32 -2.58
C GLY A 196 6.89 -6.53 -1.39
N ALA A 197 5.61 -6.09 -1.45
CA ALA A 197 4.61 -6.26 -0.39
C ALA A 197 3.91 -7.63 -0.52
N PRO A 198 4.18 -8.62 0.38
CA PRO A 198 3.73 -9.98 0.14
C PRO A 198 2.22 -10.18 0.24
N ALA A 199 1.52 -9.48 1.15
CA ALA A 199 0.08 -9.64 1.26
C ALA A 199 -0.66 -9.02 0.06
N GLN A 200 -0.15 -7.90 -0.49
CA GLN A 200 -0.66 -7.34 -1.74
C GLN A 200 -0.40 -8.27 -2.93
N ALA A 201 0.76 -8.93 -2.97
CA ALA A 201 1.07 -9.93 -3.98
C ALA A 201 0.10 -11.12 -3.94
N LEU A 202 -0.24 -11.60 -2.74
CA LEU A 202 -1.22 -12.67 -2.56
C LEU A 202 -2.63 -12.25 -3.02
N GLU A 203 -3.04 -11.03 -2.69
CA GLU A 203 -4.30 -10.46 -3.16
C GLU A 203 -4.33 -10.34 -4.69
N LEU A 204 -3.25 -9.85 -5.30
CA LEU A 204 -3.11 -9.73 -6.75
C LEU A 204 -3.24 -11.08 -7.45
N ILE A 205 -2.55 -12.12 -6.98
CA ILE A 205 -2.60 -13.48 -7.54
C ILE A 205 -4.01 -14.06 -7.49
N ASN A 206 -4.73 -13.85 -6.40
CA ASN A 206 -6.07 -14.41 -6.18
C ASN A 206 -7.17 -13.59 -6.89
N ALA A 207 -6.85 -12.39 -7.37
CA ALA A 207 -7.83 -11.55 -8.06
C ALA A 207 -8.09 -12.05 -9.50
N PRO A 208 -9.35 -12.01 -9.98
CA PRO A 208 -9.67 -12.37 -11.37
C PRO A 208 -8.86 -11.60 -12.41
N ARG A 209 -8.45 -10.37 -12.08
CA ARG A 209 -7.62 -9.52 -12.95
C ARG A 209 -6.22 -10.08 -13.22
N TRP A 210 -5.70 -10.99 -12.37
CA TRP A 210 -4.39 -11.61 -12.61
C TRP A 210 -4.28 -12.32 -13.96
N GLN A 211 -5.35 -12.98 -14.40
CA GLN A 211 -5.39 -13.63 -15.71
C GLN A 211 -5.31 -12.63 -16.88
N LYS A 212 -5.79 -11.38 -16.69
CA LYS A 212 -5.72 -10.33 -17.70
C LYS A 212 -4.28 -9.90 -18.02
N ARG A 213 -3.34 -10.09 -17.07
CA ARG A 213 -1.92 -9.87 -17.30
C ARG A 213 -1.35 -10.81 -18.38
N SER A 214 -1.70 -12.10 -18.35
CA SER A 214 -1.30 -13.06 -19.38
C SER A 214 -1.94 -12.74 -20.74
N GLN A 215 -3.17 -12.21 -20.75
CA GLN A 215 -3.79 -11.70 -21.96
C GLN A 215 -3.03 -10.49 -22.53
N LEU A 216 -2.59 -9.56 -21.66
CA LEU A 216 -1.74 -8.44 -22.09
C LEU A 216 -0.41 -8.93 -22.66
N ALA A 217 0.25 -9.90 -22.02
CA ALA A 217 1.49 -10.49 -22.50
C ALA A 217 1.32 -11.16 -23.88
N ALA A 218 0.26 -11.93 -24.06
CA ALA A 218 -0.09 -12.52 -25.36
C ALA A 218 -0.40 -11.44 -26.41
N GLY A 219 -1.17 -10.41 -26.02
CA GLY A 219 -1.48 -9.26 -26.87
C GLY A 219 -0.23 -8.53 -27.37
N LEU A 220 0.76 -8.31 -26.49
CA LEU A 220 2.02 -7.68 -26.87
C LEU A 220 2.76 -8.47 -27.96
N ARG A 221 2.79 -9.79 -27.87
CA ARG A 221 3.45 -10.64 -28.89
C ARG A 221 2.71 -10.67 -30.23
N THR A 222 1.39 -10.48 -30.22
CA THR A 222 0.55 -10.59 -31.44
C THR A 222 0.28 -9.23 -32.08
N ALA A 223 0.13 -8.17 -31.31
CA ALA A 223 -0.21 -6.83 -31.80
C ALA A 223 1.03 -6.04 -32.26
N LEU A 224 2.19 -6.27 -31.65
CA LEU A 224 3.42 -5.58 -32.03
C LEU A 224 4.15 -6.32 -33.14
N PRO A 225 4.82 -5.61 -34.07
CA PRO A 225 4.91 -4.14 -34.15
C PRO A 225 3.75 -3.48 -34.93
N GLN A 226 2.94 -4.22 -35.63
CA GLN A 226 2.12 -3.71 -36.72
C GLN A 226 0.78 -3.07 -36.32
N ARG A 227 0.24 -3.43 -35.14
CA ARG A 227 -1.12 -3.03 -34.74
C ARG A 227 -1.25 -2.76 -33.21
N PRO A 228 -0.49 -1.81 -32.65
CA PRO A 228 -0.55 -1.53 -31.21
C PRO A 228 -1.97 -1.24 -30.68
N MET A 229 -2.84 -0.64 -31.52
CA MET A 229 -4.23 -0.36 -31.19
C MET A 229 -5.08 -1.59 -30.83
N GLN A 230 -4.65 -2.81 -31.20
CA GLN A 230 -5.33 -4.04 -30.76
C GLN A 230 -5.20 -4.30 -29.25
N LEU A 231 -4.30 -3.62 -28.55
CA LEU A 231 -4.18 -3.68 -27.08
C LEU A 231 -5.24 -2.83 -26.36
N LEU A 232 -5.88 -1.89 -27.06
CA LEU A 232 -6.83 -0.96 -26.46
C LEU A 232 -7.95 -1.65 -25.65
N PRO A 233 -8.66 -2.68 -26.16
CA PRO A 233 -9.72 -3.33 -25.39
C PRO A 233 -9.22 -4.01 -24.10
N ILE A 234 -7.96 -4.47 -24.09
CA ILE A 234 -7.35 -5.10 -22.91
C ILE A 234 -7.00 -4.04 -21.88
N LEU A 235 -6.49 -2.88 -22.31
CA LEU A 235 -5.97 -1.83 -21.44
C LEU A 235 -7.07 -0.95 -20.84
N VAL A 236 -8.17 -0.70 -21.57
CA VAL A 236 -9.28 0.15 -21.13
C VAL A 236 -10.14 -0.50 -20.06
N ASP A 237 -10.21 -1.83 -20.03
CA ASP A 237 -10.98 -2.57 -19.04
C ASP A 237 -10.46 -2.32 -17.61
N ASP A 238 -11.34 -2.08 -16.64
CA ASP A 238 -10.98 -1.69 -15.26
C ASP A 238 -10.34 -2.85 -14.48
N PRO A 239 -9.28 -2.57 -13.69
CA PRO A 239 -8.60 -1.29 -13.44
C PRO A 239 -7.50 -0.96 -14.47
N SER A 240 -7.76 0.04 -15.29
CA SER A 240 -6.89 0.43 -16.41
C SER A 240 -5.50 0.92 -15.98
N ALA A 241 -5.42 1.67 -14.89
CA ALA A 241 -4.14 2.16 -14.35
C ALA A 241 -3.19 1.01 -14.01
N GLU A 242 -3.70 -0.07 -13.40
CA GLU A 242 -2.89 -1.27 -13.08
C GLU A 242 -2.33 -1.93 -14.35
N LYS A 243 -3.12 -1.99 -15.42
CA LYS A 243 -2.68 -2.59 -16.68
C LYS A 243 -1.64 -1.74 -17.42
N ILE A 244 -1.76 -0.41 -17.34
CA ILE A 244 -0.72 0.49 -17.84
C ILE A 244 0.57 0.32 -17.01
N TYR A 245 0.46 0.10 -15.70
CA TYR A 245 1.62 -0.23 -14.86
C TYR A 245 2.27 -1.57 -15.28
N TRP A 246 1.49 -2.61 -15.57
CA TRP A 246 2.02 -3.88 -16.09
C TRP A 246 2.68 -3.71 -17.45
N LEU A 247 2.06 -2.95 -18.35
CA LEU A 247 2.65 -2.62 -19.65
C LEU A 247 3.99 -1.91 -19.49
N MET A 248 4.05 -0.89 -18.63
CA MET A 248 5.28 -0.18 -18.31
C MET A 248 6.34 -1.13 -17.73
N ALA A 249 5.95 -2.07 -16.88
CA ALA A 249 6.87 -3.04 -16.31
C ALA A 249 7.45 -4.00 -17.38
N PHE A 250 6.69 -4.41 -18.42
CA PHE A 250 7.22 -5.15 -19.56
C PHE A 250 8.27 -4.35 -20.36
N LEU A 251 8.02 -3.06 -20.57
CA LEU A 251 8.96 -2.17 -21.26
C LEU A 251 10.26 -1.98 -20.43
N VAL A 252 10.14 -1.82 -19.12
CA VAL A 252 11.28 -1.74 -18.21
C VAL A 252 12.06 -3.06 -18.19
N ASP A 253 11.38 -4.20 -18.23
CA ASP A 253 12.03 -5.51 -18.30
C ASP A 253 12.76 -5.70 -19.64
N ALA A 254 12.19 -5.23 -20.76
CA ALA A 254 12.86 -5.20 -22.04
C ALA A 254 14.16 -4.39 -22.01
N LEU A 255 14.14 -3.22 -21.37
CA LEU A 255 15.32 -2.37 -21.16
C LEU A 255 16.38 -3.04 -20.27
N LYS A 256 15.95 -3.72 -19.19
CA LYS A 256 16.86 -4.50 -18.31
C LYS A 256 17.55 -5.61 -19.10
N LEU A 257 16.83 -6.31 -19.99
CA LEU A 257 17.40 -7.38 -20.81
C LEU A 257 18.49 -6.87 -21.75
N GLN A 258 18.29 -5.71 -22.41
CA GLN A 258 19.32 -5.09 -23.26
C GLN A 258 20.61 -4.75 -22.49
N ARG A 259 20.50 -4.52 -21.18
CA ARG A 259 21.63 -4.21 -20.30
C ARG A 259 22.14 -5.42 -19.49
N GLY A 260 21.73 -6.64 -19.81
CA GLY A 260 22.15 -7.87 -19.13
C GLY A 260 21.53 -8.05 -17.75
N GLY A 261 20.46 -7.33 -17.42
CA GLY A 261 19.78 -7.34 -16.12
C GLY A 261 18.73 -8.44 -15.96
N GLN A 262 18.90 -9.62 -16.53
CA GLN A 262 17.92 -10.70 -16.51
C GLN A 262 17.46 -11.10 -15.10
N MET A 263 18.34 -11.07 -14.10
CA MET A 263 17.99 -11.41 -12.72
C MET A 263 17.02 -10.44 -12.05
N TRP A 264 16.86 -9.23 -12.63
CA TRP A 264 16.04 -8.14 -12.07
C TRP A 264 14.70 -7.97 -12.78
N LEU A 265 14.28 -8.93 -13.61
CA LEU A 265 13.00 -8.86 -14.32
C LEU A 265 11.83 -8.87 -13.36
N THR A 266 10.85 -8.04 -13.63
CA THR A 266 9.58 -8.03 -12.90
C THR A 266 8.70 -9.19 -13.35
N HIS A 267 8.54 -9.39 -14.66
CA HIS A 267 7.74 -10.47 -15.26
C HIS A 267 8.61 -11.70 -15.54
N VAL A 268 8.99 -12.41 -14.46
CA VAL A 268 9.86 -13.59 -14.57
C VAL A 268 9.15 -14.75 -15.27
N ASP A 269 7.85 -14.90 -15.06
CA ASP A 269 7.01 -15.93 -15.67
C ASP A 269 6.63 -15.64 -17.14
N GLU A 270 6.83 -14.41 -17.61
CA GLU A 270 6.58 -13.97 -18.99
C GLU A 270 7.87 -13.48 -19.67
N PHE A 271 8.98 -14.17 -19.40
CA PHE A 271 10.31 -13.83 -19.92
C PHE A 271 10.34 -13.65 -21.45
N GLU A 272 9.68 -14.55 -22.20
CA GLU A 272 9.67 -14.50 -23.67
C GLU A 272 8.95 -13.26 -24.20
N THR A 273 7.95 -12.74 -23.49
CA THR A 273 7.28 -11.48 -23.85
C THR A 273 8.24 -10.29 -23.67
N SER A 274 8.93 -10.21 -22.53
CA SER A 274 9.92 -9.15 -22.28
C SER A 274 11.08 -9.22 -23.28
N ARG A 275 11.54 -10.42 -23.63
CA ARG A 275 12.58 -10.66 -24.64
C ARG A 275 12.12 -10.24 -26.04
N TYR A 276 10.88 -10.58 -26.39
CA TYR A 276 10.30 -10.17 -27.69
C TYR A 276 10.30 -8.64 -27.81
N VAL A 277 9.80 -7.92 -26.81
CA VAL A 277 9.77 -6.45 -26.78
C VAL A 277 11.19 -5.87 -26.81
N SER A 278 12.14 -6.48 -26.10
CA SER A 278 13.55 -6.09 -26.08
C SER A 278 14.22 -6.15 -27.46
N ASN A 279 13.82 -7.12 -28.30
CA ASN A 279 14.35 -7.26 -29.65
C ASN A 279 13.66 -6.33 -30.67
N LEU A 280 12.47 -5.83 -30.32
CA LEU A 280 11.65 -5.00 -31.21
C LEU A 280 12.04 -3.54 -31.24
N MET A 281 12.49 -3.01 -30.09
CA MET A 281 12.79 -1.59 -29.91
C MET A 281 14.17 -1.39 -29.30
N ASP A 282 14.85 -0.34 -29.74
CA ASP A 282 16.09 0.12 -29.11
C ASP A 282 15.84 0.81 -27.76
N GLU A 283 16.93 1.08 -27.04
CA GLU A 283 16.88 1.71 -25.71
C GLU A 283 16.17 3.05 -25.72
N TYR A 284 16.39 3.89 -26.74
CA TYR A 284 15.79 5.21 -26.85
C TYR A 284 14.25 5.13 -26.96
N ARG A 285 13.76 4.27 -27.86
CA ARG A 285 12.32 4.04 -28.05
C ARG A 285 11.67 3.46 -26.80
N LEU A 286 12.32 2.50 -26.13
CA LEU A 286 11.85 1.95 -24.85
C LEU A 286 11.71 3.03 -23.78
N GLN A 287 12.70 3.92 -23.65
CA GLN A 287 12.64 5.03 -22.69
C GLN A 287 11.49 6.01 -22.99
N GLN A 288 11.28 6.35 -24.26
CA GLN A 288 10.17 7.20 -24.68
C GLN A 288 8.80 6.56 -24.32
N MET A 289 8.64 5.27 -24.61
CA MET A 289 7.39 4.57 -24.28
C MET A 289 7.16 4.41 -22.78
N ILE A 290 8.21 4.14 -22.00
CA ILE A 290 8.14 4.11 -20.52
C ILE A 290 7.66 5.46 -19.99
N ALA A 291 8.20 6.58 -20.51
CA ALA A 291 7.77 7.90 -20.12
C ALA A 291 6.29 8.16 -20.43
N ARG A 292 5.84 7.80 -21.63
CA ARG A 292 4.41 7.90 -22.02
C ARG A 292 3.50 7.06 -21.14
N CYS A 293 3.86 5.81 -20.85
CA CYS A 293 3.09 4.94 -19.96
C CYS A 293 3.03 5.50 -18.54
N ARG A 294 4.13 6.06 -18.03
CA ARG A 294 4.17 6.69 -16.70
C ARG A 294 3.23 7.89 -16.63
N ASP A 295 3.25 8.76 -17.63
CA ASP A 295 2.41 9.96 -17.68
C ASP A 295 0.93 9.58 -17.78
N CYS A 296 0.60 8.58 -18.60
CA CYS A 296 -0.73 7.98 -18.70
C CYS A 296 -1.18 7.39 -17.33
N HIS A 297 -0.34 6.59 -16.69
CA HIS A 297 -0.63 6.02 -15.38
C HIS A 297 -0.91 7.11 -14.34
N THR A 298 -0.11 8.19 -14.35
CA THR A 298 -0.30 9.34 -13.44
C THR A 298 -1.65 10.02 -13.67
N LEU A 299 -2.03 10.24 -14.93
CA LEU A 299 -3.34 10.82 -15.28
C LEU A 299 -4.50 9.92 -14.81
N LEU A 300 -4.43 8.61 -15.08
CA LEU A 300 -5.46 7.65 -14.70
C LEU A 300 -5.61 7.51 -13.17
N THR A 301 -4.52 7.74 -12.42
CA THR A 301 -4.51 7.58 -10.95
C THR A 301 -4.94 8.84 -10.21
N HIS A 302 -4.58 10.03 -10.74
CA HIS A 302 -4.72 11.28 -9.99
C HIS A 302 -5.78 12.23 -10.55
N THR A 303 -6.32 11.98 -11.76
CA THR A 303 -7.32 12.86 -12.35
C THR A 303 -8.70 12.18 -12.34
N PRO A 304 -9.65 12.67 -11.51
CA PRO A 304 -11.02 12.15 -11.54
C PRO A 304 -11.67 12.35 -12.92
N GLN A 305 -12.47 11.37 -13.34
CA GLN A 305 -13.32 11.45 -14.57
C GLN A 305 -12.54 11.67 -15.87
N VAL A 306 -11.27 11.29 -15.93
CA VAL A 306 -10.51 11.30 -17.19
C VAL A 306 -11.11 10.29 -18.17
N ASN A 307 -11.15 10.64 -19.45
CA ASN A 307 -11.54 9.68 -20.49
C ASN A 307 -10.42 8.66 -20.69
N THR A 308 -10.57 7.50 -20.05
CA THR A 308 -9.61 6.40 -20.04
C THR A 308 -9.24 5.93 -21.44
N GLU A 309 -10.23 5.77 -22.32
CA GLU A 309 -10.03 5.29 -23.69
C GLU A 309 -9.18 6.28 -24.51
N LEU A 310 -9.45 7.57 -24.38
CA LEU A 310 -8.70 8.62 -25.08
C LEU A 310 -7.23 8.64 -24.66
N VAL A 311 -6.97 8.62 -23.36
CA VAL A 311 -5.59 8.69 -22.81
C VAL A 311 -4.79 7.45 -23.18
N ILE A 312 -5.40 6.26 -23.15
CA ILE A 312 -4.73 5.03 -23.56
C ILE A 312 -4.50 4.98 -25.06
N SER A 313 -5.48 5.47 -25.87
CA SER A 313 -5.32 5.56 -27.31
C SER A 313 -4.15 6.46 -27.71
N ASP A 314 -3.93 7.58 -27.01
CA ASP A 314 -2.77 8.46 -27.26
C ASP A 314 -1.44 7.72 -27.04
N VAL A 315 -1.33 6.91 -25.98
CA VAL A 315 -0.14 6.07 -25.73
C VAL A 315 0.09 5.07 -26.87
N LEU A 316 -0.97 4.40 -27.35
CA LEU A 316 -0.86 3.38 -28.40
C LEU A 316 -0.53 3.99 -29.75
N LEU A 317 -1.10 5.15 -30.11
CA LEU A 317 -0.78 5.89 -31.32
C LEU A 317 0.68 6.41 -31.32
N ALA A 318 1.13 6.91 -30.17
CA ALA A 318 2.54 7.30 -30.02
C ALA A 318 3.47 6.09 -30.20
N TRP A 319 3.06 4.91 -29.76
CA TRP A 319 3.82 3.68 -29.97
C TRP A 319 3.90 3.29 -31.46
N GLU A 320 2.79 3.35 -32.18
CA GLU A 320 2.75 3.12 -33.61
C GLU A 320 3.73 4.04 -34.35
N THR A 321 3.70 5.34 -34.06
CA THR A 321 4.62 6.34 -34.62
C THR A 321 6.10 6.03 -34.31
N LEU A 322 6.41 5.52 -33.12
CA LEU A 322 7.78 5.14 -32.74
C LEU A 322 8.27 3.85 -33.40
N LEU A 323 7.38 2.98 -33.80
CA LEU A 323 7.73 1.72 -34.49
C LEU A 323 7.90 1.91 -35.99
N ASP A 324 7.20 2.87 -36.62
CA ASP A 324 7.24 3.15 -38.05
C ASP A 324 8.48 3.99 -38.47
N ASN A 325 9.13 4.68 -37.54
CA ASN A 325 10.35 5.46 -37.75
C ASN A 325 11.60 4.64 -37.40
#